data_467df302a752a6e9fade91cfe6dbd926
#
_entry.id   467df302a752a6e9fade91cfe6dbd926
#
_cell.length_a   1.000
_cell.length_b   1.000
_cell.length_c   1.000
_cell.angle_alpha   90.00
_cell.angle_beta   90.00
_cell.angle_gamma   90.00
#
_symmetry.space_group_name_H-M   'P 1'
#
loop_
_entity.id
_entity.type
_entity.pdbx_description
1 polymer ?
#
loop_
_entity_poly.entity_id
_entity_poly.type
_entity_poly.pdbx_seq_one_letter_code
_entity_poly.pdbx_strand_id
1 'polypeptide(L)'
;KLSPQLIEQALTYRLPVYNSFGMTETCSQFLTASPQMLKERFDTVGKPSENVEVKIKNPNAYGHGELLIKGENVMNGYLYPKYLKDTFDNDGYFQTGDIAEIDDEGYVIIYDRRKDLIISGGENIYPYQIETIAKDFEGIEDAVCVGISDDTWGQVPILYYVTNQDINQTELIEHFENHLARYKIPKKYYQVKSLPYTSTGKLQRKKVKSE
;
A
#
# COMPACT_ATOMS: atom_id res chain seq x y z
N LYS A 1 -1.09 0.54 7.94
CA LYS A 1 -0.96 1.91 7.49
C LYS A 1 -2.21 2.66 7.92
N LEU A 2 -2.07 3.82 8.58
CA LEU A 2 -3.19 4.73 8.85
C LEU A 2 -3.67 5.33 7.52
N SER A 3 -4.98 5.50 7.37
CA SER A 3 -5.50 6.20 6.19
C SER A 3 -5.21 7.71 6.30
N PRO A 4 -4.99 8.41 5.18
CA PRO A 4 -4.82 9.85 5.18
C PRO A 4 -5.97 10.59 5.88
N GLN A 5 -7.21 10.16 5.66
CA GLN A 5 -8.41 10.73 6.28
C GLN A 5 -8.39 10.61 7.82
N LEU A 6 -7.96 9.46 8.33
CA LEU A 6 -7.85 9.26 9.78
C LEU A 6 -6.77 10.15 10.40
N ILE A 7 -5.65 10.33 9.69
CA ILE A 7 -4.59 11.25 10.11
C ILE A 7 -5.10 12.69 10.14
N GLU A 8 -5.79 13.13 9.09
CA GLU A 8 -6.37 14.47 9.00
C GLU A 8 -7.39 14.73 10.13
N GLN A 9 -8.28 13.79 10.38
CA GLN A 9 -9.22 13.87 11.50
C GLN A 9 -8.49 13.98 12.85
N ALA A 10 -7.49 13.14 13.08
CA ALA A 10 -6.71 13.16 14.31
C ALA A 10 -6.00 14.51 14.50
N LEU A 11 -5.43 15.08 13.45
CA LEU A 11 -4.81 16.41 13.49
C LEU A 11 -5.83 17.53 13.78
N THR A 12 -7.04 17.43 13.22
CA THR A 12 -8.16 18.36 13.50
C THR A 12 -8.52 18.34 14.99
N TYR A 13 -8.54 17.15 15.60
CA TYR A 13 -8.75 17.01 17.06
C TYR A 13 -7.49 17.28 17.89
N ARG A 14 -6.39 17.71 17.28
CA ARG A 14 -5.08 17.98 17.91
C ARG A 14 -4.51 16.78 18.66
N LEU A 15 -4.79 15.56 18.17
CA LEU A 15 -4.22 14.35 18.74
C LEU A 15 -2.75 14.20 18.31
N PRO A 16 -1.83 13.82 19.21
CA PRO A 16 -0.42 13.63 18.89
C PRO A 16 -0.19 12.28 18.18
N VAL A 17 -0.65 12.17 16.93
CA VAL A 17 -0.55 10.94 16.15
C VAL A 17 0.81 10.85 15.47
N TYR A 18 1.45 9.69 15.58
CA TYR A 18 2.64 9.30 14.82
C TYR A 18 2.26 8.24 13.79
N ASN A 19 2.70 8.40 12.56
CA ASN A 19 2.59 7.36 11.55
C ASN A 19 3.95 6.67 11.39
N SER A 20 4.00 5.35 11.54
CA SER A 20 5.25 4.62 11.47
C SER A 20 5.16 3.40 10.57
N PHE A 21 6.31 3.00 10.03
CA PHE A 21 6.46 1.79 9.25
C PHE A 21 7.59 0.94 9.79
N GLY A 22 7.32 -0.35 9.93
CA GLY A 22 8.26 -1.36 10.39
C GLY A 22 7.75 -2.75 10.09
N MET A 23 8.61 -3.73 10.31
CA MET A 23 8.33 -5.13 10.03
C MET A 23 9.09 -6.03 11.01
N THR A 24 8.75 -7.31 11.04
CA THR A 24 9.43 -8.29 11.90
C THR A 24 10.93 -8.35 11.62
N GLU A 25 11.30 -8.24 10.36
CA GLU A 25 12.68 -8.30 9.85
C GLU A 25 13.54 -7.10 10.28
N THR A 26 12.90 -6.05 10.80
CA THR A 26 13.56 -4.85 11.33
C THR A 26 13.38 -4.68 12.84
N CYS A 27 12.94 -5.73 13.52
CA CYS A 27 12.63 -5.79 14.95
C CYS A 27 11.50 -4.84 15.40
N SER A 28 11.33 -3.70 14.77
CA SER A 28 10.31 -2.68 15.06
C SER A 28 10.18 -1.71 13.88
N GLN A 29 9.64 -0.50 14.17
CA GLN A 29 9.58 0.58 13.19
C GLN A 29 10.98 1.14 12.89
N PHE A 30 11.19 1.53 11.66
CA PHE A 30 12.40 2.19 11.19
C PHE A 30 12.15 3.49 10.42
N LEU A 31 10.89 3.75 10.10
CA LEU A 31 10.40 5.02 9.57
C LEU A 31 9.35 5.54 10.54
N THR A 32 9.40 6.84 10.82
CA THR A 32 8.43 7.47 11.71
C THR A 32 8.17 8.91 11.29
N ALA A 33 6.90 9.23 11.07
CA ALA A 33 6.40 10.59 10.87
C ALA A 33 5.86 11.13 12.19
N SER A 34 6.41 12.24 12.67
CA SER A 34 5.90 12.97 13.83
C SER A 34 4.60 13.71 13.48
N PRO A 35 3.83 14.18 14.51
CA PRO A 35 2.67 15.02 14.27
C PRO A 35 2.96 16.28 13.46
N GLN A 36 4.18 16.85 13.59
CA GLN A 36 4.59 18.02 12.80
C GLN A 36 4.79 17.65 11.32
N MET A 37 5.47 16.54 11.03
CA MET A 37 5.67 16.04 9.67
C MET A 37 4.33 15.72 9.00
N LEU A 38 3.38 15.13 9.74
CA LEU A 38 2.06 14.78 9.23
C LEU A 38 1.17 15.99 8.91
N LYS A 39 1.42 17.14 9.49
CA LYS A 39 0.74 18.40 9.10
C LYS A 39 1.18 18.89 7.72
N GLU A 40 2.41 18.60 7.35
CA GLU A 40 2.99 18.99 6.07
C GLU A 40 2.73 17.93 4.99
N ARG A 41 2.76 16.62 5.40
CA ARG A 41 2.64 15.45 4.52
C ARG A 41 1.90 14.32 5.23
N PHE A 42 0.58 14.31 5.15
CA PHE A 42 -0.26 13.31 5.82
C PHE A 42 -0.16 11.89 5.24
N ASP A 43 0.40 11.71 4.05
CA ASP A 43 0.55 10.42 3.35
C ASP A 43 1.88 9.70 3.66
N THR A 44 2.83 10.39 4.30
CA THR A 44 4.15 9.84 4.62
C THR A 44 4.16 8.91 5.84
N VAL A 45 5.12 8.01 5.86
CA VAL A 45 5.53 7.25 7.06
C VAL A 45 6.77 7.84 7.72
N GLY A 46 7.19 9.03 7.29
CA GLY A 46 8.29 9.81 7.86
C GLY A 46 9.63 9.53 7.22
N LYS A 47 10.68 9.80 8.01
CA LYS A 47 12.07 9.64 7.62
C LYS A 47 12.70 8.45 8.34
N PRO A 48 13.83 7.90 7.82
CA PRO A 48 14.57 6.84 8.50
C PRO A 48 15.05 7.27 9.89
N SER A 49 15.06 6.31 10.82
CA SER A 49 15.71 6.47 12.12
C SER A 49 17.23 6.62 11.94
N GLU A 50 17.90 7.15 12.96
CA GLU A 50 19.37 7.19 12.99
C GLU A 50 19.95 5.80 12.75
N ASN A 51 21.08 5.73 12.01
CA ASN A 51 21.76 4.49 11.63
C ASN A 51 20.97 3.52 10.74
N VAL A 52 19.91 4.03 10.10
CA VAL A 52 19.13 3.28 9.11
C VAL A 52 19.25 3.96 7.75
N GLU A 53 19.70 3.22 6.77
CA GLU A 53 19.75 3.66 5.38
C GLU A 53 18.59 3.05 4.60
N VAL A 54 17.98 3.85 3.74
CA VAL A 54 16.92 3.40 2.83
C VAL A 54 17.23 3.83 1.41
N LYS A 55 16.85 3.00 0.43
CA LYS A 55 16.93 3.35 -0.99
C LYS A 55 15.79 2.72 -1.78
N ILE A 56 15.49 3.27 -2.95
CA ILE A 56 14.52 2.70 -3.88
C ILE A 56 15.24 1.92 -4.96
N LYS A 57 14.87 0.65 -5.12
CA LYS A 57 15.38 -0.24 -6.17
C LYS A 57 14.54 -0.12 -7.42
N ASN A 58 15.20 0.10 -8.57
CA ASN A 58 14.57 0.17 -9.88
C ASN A 58 13.36 1.13 -9.92
N PRO A 59 13.55 2.42 -9.57
CA PRO A 59 12.45 3.37 -9.60
C PRO A 59 11.92 3.55 -11.03
N ASN A 60 10.59 3.66 -11.16
CA ASN A 60 9.94 4.04 -12.40
C ASN A 60 10.06 5.56 -12.66
N ALA A 61 9.42 6.07 -13.72
CA ALA A 61 9.44 7.49 -14.06
C ALA A 61 8.86 8.42 -12.96
N TYR A 62 8.12 7.87 -12.01
CA TYR A 62 7.54 8.58 -10.87
C TYR A 62 8.33 8.41 -9.57
N GLY A 63 9.50 7.76 -9.62
CA GLY A 63 10.30 7.48 -8.43
C GLY A 63 9.84 6.26 -7.61
N HIS A 64 8.78 5.56 -8.03
CA HIS A 64 8.25 4.41 -7.29
C HIS A 64 9.04 3.14 -7.60
N GLY A 65 9.51 2.46 -6.57
CA GLY A 65 10.22 1.19 -6.68
C GLY A 65 10.21 0.42 -5.37
N GLU A 66 10.93 -0.69 -5.32
CA GLU A 66 11.00 -1.49 -4.09
C GLU A 66 11.86 -0.78 -3.04
N LEU A 67 11.30 -0.61 -1.84
CA LEU A 67 12.02 -0.08 -0.68
C LEU A 67 13.05 -1.10 -0.20
N LEU A 68 14.29 -0.67 -0.11
CA LEU A 68 15.38 -1.43 0.48
C LEU A 68 15.86 -0.73 1.75
N ILE A 69 16.26 -1.54 2.73
CA ILE A 69 16.73 -1.05 4.02
C ILE A 69 18.03 -1.72 4.45
N LYS A 70 18.93 -0.94 5.07
CA LYS A 70 20.15 -1.40 5.71
C LYS A 70 20.34 -0.72 7.05
N GLY A 71 20.74 -1.46 8.06
CA GLY A 71 20.97 -0.96 9.41
C GLY A 71 21.16 -2.08 10.41
N GLU A 72 21.60 -1.74 11.61
CA GLU A 72 21.85 -2.70 12.70
C GLU A 72 20.54 -3.35 13.22
N ASN A 73 19.40 -2.73 12.96
CA ASN A 73 18.08 -3.24 13.32
C ASN A 73 17.55 -4.30 12.34
N VAL A 74 18.22 -4.51 11.20
CA VAL A 74 17.81 -5.48 10.19
C VAL A 74 18.32 -6.87 10.58
N MET A 75 17.45 -7.88 10.48
CA MET A 75 17.83 -9.29 10.74
C MET A 75 18.99 -9.75 9.85
N ASN A 76 19.76 -10.73 10.30
CA ASN A 76 20.84 -11.34 9.51
C ASN A 76 20.34 -12.35 8.46
N GLY A 77 19.05 -12.67 8.44
CA GLY A 77 18.42 -13.60 7.51
C GLY A 77 17.38 -14.49 8.18
N TYR A 78 16.67 -15.26 7.36
CA TYR A 78 15.71 -16.24 7.85
C TYR A 78 16.39 -17.56 8.22
N LEU A 79 16.01 -18.10 9.38
CA LEU A 79 16.47 -19.43 9.80
C LEU A 79 15.80 -20.54 8.97
N TYR A 80 14.54 -20.35 8.62
CA TYR A 80 13.71 -21.26 7.84
C TYR A 80 12.62 -20.49 7.11
N PRO A 81 12.30 -20.83 5.85
CA PRO A 81 12.99 -21.82 5.01
C PRO A 81 14.29 -21.26 4.40
N LYS A 82 15.31 -22.11 4.29
CA LYS A 82 16.66 -21.72 3.80
C LYS A 82 16.70 -21.27 2.32
N TYR A 83 15.60 -21.40 1.57
CA TYR A 83 15.55 -20.96 0.16
C TYR A 83 15.29 -19.46 -0.02
N LEU A 84 15.00 -18.73 1.03
CA LEU A 84 14.90 -17.26 0.99
C LEU A 84 16.30 -16.60 1.01
N LYS A 85 17.21 -17.07 0.14
CA LYS A 85 18.59 -16.57 0.08
C LYS A 85 18.71 -15.18 -0.52
N ASP A 86 17.75 -14.76 -1.34
CA ASP A 86 17.79 -13.51 -2.11
C ASP A 86 17.06 -12.35 -1.40
N THR A 87 17.04 -12.35 -0.08
CA THR A 87 16.42 -11.29 0.72
C THR A 87 17.28 -10.03 0.83
N PHE A 88 18.56 -10.14 0.53
CA PHE A 88 19.51 -9.03 0.53
C PHE A 88 20.06 -8.80 -0.88
N ASP A 89 20.34 -7.55 -1.21
CA ASP A 89 21.08 -7.22 -2.43
C ASP A 89 22.60 -7.37 -2.21
N ASN A 90 23.38 -7.12 -3.28
CA ASN A 90 24.85 -7.25 -3.23
C ASN A 90 25.53 -6.22 -2.30
N ASP A 91 24.86 -5.12 -1.98
CA ASP A 91 25.34 -4.06 -1.09
C ASP A 91 24.90 -4.28 0.37
N GLY A 92 24.20 -5.39 0.65
CA GLY A 92 23.73 -5.77 1.97
C GLY A 92 22.41 -5.08 2.39
N TYR A 93 21.64 -4.54 1.46
CA TYR A 93 20.31 -4.01 1.75
C TYR A 93 19.25 -5.12 1.72
N PHE A 94 18.44 -5.17 2.75
CA PHE A 94 17.28 -6.06 2.81
C PHE A 94 16.17 -5.59 1.88
N GLN A 95 15.60 -6.50 1.09
CA GLN A 95 14.51 -6.25 0.16
C GLN A 95 13.18 -6.42 0.89
N THR A 96 12.49 -5.30 1.19
CA THR A 96 11.28 -5.32 2.02
C THR A 96 10.07 -5.92 1.33
N GLY A 97 10.05 -5.91 -0.01
CA GLY A 97 8.88 -6.27 -0.81
C GLY A 97 7.77 -5.22 -0.77
N ASP A 98 8.03 -4.03 -0.23
CA ASP A 98 7.11 -2.90 -0.26
C ASP A 98 7.51 -1.93 -1.35
N ILE A 99 6.51 -1.37 -2.07
CA ILE A 99 6.71 -0.34 -3.08
C ILE A 99 6.59 1.02 -2.40
N ALA A 100 7.59 1.85 -2.61
CA ALA A 100 7.68 3.18 -2.00
C ALA A 100 8.30 4.19 -2.96
N GLU A 101 8.26 5.45 -2.58
CA GLU A 101 9.11 6.52 -3.08
C GLU A 101 9.80 7.22 -1.91
N ILE A 102 10.90 7.89 -2.20
CA ILE A 102 11.59 8.81 -1.29
C ILE A 102 11.63 10.16 -2.02
N ASP A 103 11.01 11.18 -1.42
CA ASP A 103 11.01 12.50 -2.02
C ASP A 103 12.33 13.25 -1.81
N ASP A 104 12.45 14.43 -2.43
CA ASP A 104 13.66 15.27 -2.37
C ASP A 104 14.02 15.74 -0.95
N GLU A 105 13.05 15.72 -0.02
CA GLU A 105 13.25 16.06 1.38
C GLU A 105 13.55 14.83 2.26
N GLY A 106 13.54 13.61 1.68
CA GLY A 106 13.83 12.36 2.35
C GLY A 106 12.64 11.73 3.09
N TYR A 107 11.41 12.18 2.82
CA TYR A 107 10.21 11.52 3.32
C TYR A 107 9.88 10.28 2.50
N VAL A 108 9.49 9.22 3.19
CA VAL A 108 9.12 7.96 2.56
C VAL A 108 7.60 7.83 2.49
N ILE A 109 7.10 7.50 1.31
CA ILE A 109 5.68 7.21 1.08
C ILE A 109 5.58 5.74 0.65
N ILE A 110 4.81 4.95 1.40
CA ILE A 110 4.56 3.54 1.09
C ILE A 110 3.29 3.44 0.26
N TYR A 111 3.36 2.83 -0.90
CA TYR A 111 2.23 2.62 -1.81
C TYR A 111 1.55 1.27 -1.55
N ASP A 112 2.26 0.16 -1.80
CA ASP A 112 1.67 -1.19 -1.71
C ASP A 112 2.76 -2.26 -1.54
N ARG A 113 2.32 -3.51 -1.40
CA ARG A 113 3.21 -4.68 -1.48
C ARG A 113 3.49 -5.03 -2.94
N ARG A 114 4.74 -5.30 -3.29
CA ARG A 114 5.16 -5.71 -4.63
C ARG A 114 4.37 -6.93 -5.17
N LYS A 115 4.05 -7.89 -4.31
CA LYS A 115 3.27 -9.10 -4.66
C LYS A 115 1.79 -8.81 -4.95
N ASP A 116 1.26 -7.68 -4.48
CA ASP A 116 -0.13 -7.27 -4.65
C ASP A 116 -0.27 -6.26 -5.81
N LEU A 117 0.85 -5.75 -6.35
CA LEU A 117 0.89 -4.87 -7.52
C LEU A 117 0.22 -5.53 -8.72
N ILE A 118 -0.65 -4.80 -9.39
CA ILE A 118 -1.32 -5.22 -10.62
C ILE A 118 -0.57 -4.60 -11.80
N ILE A 119 -0.16 -5.43 -12.75
CA ILE A 119 0.53 -4.95 -13.96
C ILE A 119 -0.44 -5.09 -15.13
N SER A 120 -0.93 -3.95 -15.63
CA SER A 120 -1.92 -3.85 -16.70
C SER A 120 -1.33 -3.11 -17.89
N GLY A 121 -1.13 -3.81 -19.03
CA GLY A 121 -0.54 -3.21 -20.23
C GLY A 121 0.86 -2.63 -20.03
N GLY A 122 1.63 -3.14 -19.06
CA GLY A 122 2.95 -2.61 -18.70
C GLY A 122 2.93 -1.51 -17.63
N GLU A 123 1.74 -1.02 -17.25
CA GLU A 123 1.56 0.03 -16.25
C GLU A 123 1.31 -0.57 -14.85
N ASN A 124 1.89 0.05 -13.84
CA ASN A 124 1.72 -0.34 -12.44
C ASN A 124 0.43 0.25 -11.88
N ILE A 125 -0.44 -0.61 -11.35
CA ILE A 125 -1.65 -0.24 -10.63
C ILE A 125 -1.48 -0.66 -9.18
N TYR A 126 -1.61 0.29 -8.28
CA TYR A 126 -1.51 0.09 -6.83
C TYR A 126 -2.91 -0.15 -6.24
N PRO A 127 -3.24 -1.38 -5.80
CA PRO A 127 -4.55 -1.70 -5.23
C PRO A 127 -4.99 -0.74 -4.13
N TYR A 128 -4.07 -0.35 -3.25
CA TYR A 128 -4.35 0.58 -2.16
C TYR A 128 -4.91 1.92 -2.64
N GLN A 129 -4.43 2.46 -3.78
CA GLN A 129 -4.96 3.71 -4.34
C GLN A 129 -6.44 3.58 -4.69
N ILE A 130 -6.81 2.48 -5.36
CA ILE A 130 -8.18 2.18 -5.75
C ILE A 130 -9.06 1.98 -4.51
N GLU A 131 -8.58 1.25 -3.52
CA GLU A 131 -9.28 0.97 -2.26
C GLU A 131 -9.56 2.24 -1.45
N THR A 132 -8.60 3.16 -1.42
CA THR A 132 -8.77 4.45 -0.75
C THR A 132 -9.87 5.25 -1.41
N ILE A 133 -9.84 5.39 -2.74
CA ILE A 133 -10.86 6.12 -3.51
C ILE A 133 -12.24 5.44 -3.40
N ALA A 134 -12.30 4.10 -3.40
CA ALA A 134 -13.55 3.38 -3.19
C ALA A 134 -14.17 3.70 -1.83
N LYS A 135 -13.36 3.78 -0.78
CA LYS A 135 -13.85 4.08 0.58
C LYS A 135 -14.23 5.55 0.81
N ASP A 136 -13.84 6.44 -0.08
CA ASP A 136 -14.32 7.83 -0.08
C ASP A 136 -15.70 7.97 -0.73
N PHE A 137 -16.19 6.94 -1.43
CA PHE A 137 -17.52 6.93 -2.00
C PHE A 137 -18.57 6.64 -0.91
N GLU A 138 -19.62 7.48 -0.84
CA GLU A 138 -20.68 7.36 0.15
C GLU A 138 -21.34 5.97 0.11
N GLY A 139 -21.41 5.31 1.25
CA GLY A 139 -22.01 4.00 1.42
C GLY A 139 -21.05 2.81 1.29
N ILE A 140 -19.81 2.99 0.88
CA ILE A 140 -18.80 1.93 0.91
C ILE A 140 -18.08 1.92 2.27
N GLU A 141 -18.30 0.85 3.04
CA GLU A 141 -17.70 0.67 4.37
C GLU A 141 -16.27 0.14 4.28
N ASP A 142 -16.02 -0.76 3.33
CA ASP A 142 -14.70 -1.34 3.11
C ASP A 142 -14.54 -1.82 1.67
N ALA A 143 -13.29 -1.90 1.19
CA ALA A 143 -13.00 -2.27 -0.18
C ALA A 143 -11.66 -2.96 -0.31
N VAL A 144 -11.54 -3.89 -1.26
CA VAL A 144 -10.30 -4.53 -1.68
C VAL A 144 -10.23 -4.61 -3.19
N CYS A 145 -9.11 -4.21 -3.74
CA CYS A 145 -8.80 -4.36 -5.15
C CYS A 145 -7.82 -5.50 -5.37
N VAL A 146 -8.08 -6.35 -6.35
CA VAL A 146 -7.20 -7.44 -6.74
C VAL A 146 -7.04 -7.49 -8.25
N GLY A 147 -5.86 -7.89 -8.72
CA GLY A 147 -5.63 -8.15 -10.15
C GLY A 147 -6.12 -9.54 -10.53
N ILE A 148 -6.80 -9.65 -11.66
CA ILE A 148 -7.09 -10.93 -12.33
C ILE A 148 -6.38 -10.96 -13.68
N SER A 149 -6.13 -12.17 -14.18
CA SER A 149 -5.57 -12.36 -15.52
C SER A 149 -6.52 -11.83 -16.59
N ASP A 150 -5.95 -11.18 -17.60
CA ASP A 150 -6.63 -10.64 -18.77
C ASP A 150 -5.78 -10.91 -20.00
N ASP A 151 -6.37 -11.44 -21.06
CA ASP A 151 -5.65 -11.87 -22.27
C ASP A 151 -5.01 -10.69 -23.04
N THR A 152 -5.57 -9.50 -22.91
CA THR A 152 -5.10 -8.29 -23.62
C THR A 152 -4.10 -7.51 -22.80
N TRP A 153 -4.38 -7.35 -21.50
CA TRP A 153 -3.64 -6.44 -20.62
C TRP A 153 -2.70 -7.15 -19.63
N GLY A 154 -2.67 -8.51 -19.64
CA GLY A 154 -1.95 -9.31 -18.66
C GLY A 154 -2.71 -9.40 -17.34
N GLN A 155 -2.99 -8.28 -16.73
CA GLN A 155 -3.87 -8.19 -15.55
C GLN A 155 -4.80 -6.96 -15.65
N VAL A 156 -5.96 -7.08 -15.00
CA VAL A 156 -6.87 -5.94 -14.81
C VAL A 156 -7.36 -5.87 -13.36
N PRO A 157 -7.61 -4.67 -12.81
CA PRO A 157 -8.13 -4.51 -11.46
C PRO A 157 -9.61 -4.89 -11.37
N ILE A 158 -9.98 -5.58 -10.28
CA ILE A 158 -11.36 -5.80 -9.87
C ILE A 158 -11.53 -5.32 -8.44
N LEU A 159 -12.70 -4.76 -8.14
CA LEU A 159 -13.06 -4.28 -6.82
C LEU A 159 -14.08 -5.20 -6.17
N TYR A 160 -13.79 -5.60 -4.93
CA TYR A 160 -14.76 -6.14 -3.99
C TYR A 160 -15.03 -5.09 -2.92
N TYR A 161 -16.29 -4.85 -2.57
CA TYR A 161 -16.64 -3.83 -1.58
C TYR A 161 -17.75 -4.30 -0.64
N VAL A 162 -17.73 -3.77 0.57
CA VAL A 162 -18.73 -3.99 1.61
C VAL A 162 -19.58 -2.74 1.72
N THR A 163 -20.89 -2.92 1.74
CA THR A 163 -21.87 -1.85 1.91
C THR A 163 -23.13 -2.40 2.56
N ASN A 164 -23.86 -1.57 3.28
CA ASN A 164 -25.15 -1.86 3.88
C ASN A 164 -26.32 -1.22 3.10
N GLN A 165 -26.06 -0.59 1.96
CA GLN A 165 -27.04 0.06 1.10
C GLN A 165 -26.80 -0.28 -0.36
N ASP A 166 -27.76 0.05 -1.24
CA ASP A 166 -27.61 -0.10 -2.68
C ASP A 166 -26.65 0.96 -3.23
N ILE A 167 -25.62 0.51 -3.93
CA ILE A 167 -24.65 1.37 -4.59
C ILE A 167 -25.00 1.53 -6.06
N ASN A 168 -25.18 2.77 -6.49
CA ASN A 168 -25.32 3.08 -7.91
C ASN A 168 -23.95 2.90 -8.60
N GLN A 169 -23.82 1.80 -9.35
CA GLN A 169 -22.55 1.45 -10.01
C GLN A 169 -22.10 2.51 -11.02
N THR A 170 -23.01 3.22 -11.67
CA THR A 170 -22.68 4.29 -12.62
C THR A 170 -21.99 5.46 -11.89
N GLU A 171 -22.56 5.89 -10.77
CA GLU A 171 -21.97 6.96 -9.94
C GLU A 171 -20.63 6.55 -9.35
N LEU A 172 -20.48 5.29 -8.95
CA LEU A 172 -19.20 4.75 -8.47
C LEU A 172 -18.14 4.76 -9.57
N ILE A 173 -18.49 4.42 -10.82
CA ILE A 173 -17.58 4.49 -11.96
C ILE A 173 -17.17 5.94 -12.23
N GLU A 174 -18.13 6.87 -12.27
CA GLU A 174 -17.88 8.30 -12.45
C GLU A 174 -16.96 8.85 -11.33
N HIS A 175 -17.17 8.40 -10.09
CA HIS A 175 -16.28 8.74 -8.99
C HIS A 175 -14.84 8.29 -9.26
N PHE A 176 -14.64 7.07 -9.75
CA PHE A 176 -13.30 6.61 -10.13
C PHE A 176 -12.72 7.41 -11.32
N GLU A 177 -13.53 7.73 -12.33
CA GLU A 177 -13.08 8.50 -13.50
C GLU A 177 -12.58 9.89 -13.13
N ASN A 178 -13.15 10.49 -12.09
CA ASN A 178 -12.72 11.79 -11.57
C ASN A 178 -11.40 11.75 -10.78
N HIS A 179 -10.95 10.58 -10.32
CA HIS A 179 -9.80 10.44 -9.43
C HIS A 179 -8.67 9.58 -9.98
N LEU A 180 -8.94 8.76 -11.02
CA LEU A 180 -7.99 7.80 -11.55
C LEU A 180 -7.80 7.91 -13.06
N ALA A 181 -6.60 7.60 -13.51
CA ALA A 181 -6.37 7.35 -14.93
C ALA A 181 -7.19 6.11 -15.38
N ARG A 182 -7.71 6.13 -16.61
CA ARG A 182 -8.64 5.14 -17.17
C ARG A 182 -8.19 3.69 -17.01
N TYR A 183 -6.91 3.41 -17.13
CA TYR A 183 -6.35 2.05 -17.01
C TYR A 183 -6.38 1.51 -15.57
N LYS A 184 -6.50 2.39 -14.56
CA LYS A 184 -6.59 2.03 -13.14
C LYS A 184 -8.01 1.72 -12.67
N ILE A 185 -9.04 2.09 -13.45
CA ILE A 185 -10.43 1.91 -13.08
C ILE A 185 -10.77 0.42 -13.07
N PRO A 186 -11.38 -0.11 -11.98
CA PRO A 186 -11.77 -1.50 -11.91
C PRO A 186 -12.67 -1.92 -13.07
N LYS A 187 -12.40 -3.10 -13.63
CA LYS A 187 -13.19 -3.66 -14.75
C LYS A 187 -14.44 -4.38 -14.29
N LYS A 188 -14.47 -4.83 -13.01
CA LYS A 188 -15.62 -5.49 -12.40
C LYS A 188 -15.75 -5.04 -10.96
N TYR A 189 -16.99 -5.07 -10.45
CA TYR A 189 -17.37 -4.62 -9.12
C TYR A 189 -18.21 -5.72 -8.47
N TYR A 190 -17.82 -6.15 -7.27
CA TYR A 190 -18.53 -7.21 -6.53
C TYR A 190 -18.85 -6.72 -5.13
N GLN A 191 -20.13 -6.67 -4.80
CA GLN A 191 -20.58 -6.48 -3.43
C GLN A 191 -20.42 -7.78 -2.66
N VAL A 192 -19.81 -7.70 -1.48
CA VAL A 192 -19.61 -8.83 -0.58
C VAL A 192 -20.08 -8.49 0.82
N LYS A 193 -20.42 -9.51 1.61
CA LYS A 193 -20.89 -9.31 3.00
C LYS A 193 -19.76 -8.90 3.94
N SER A 194 -18.55 -9.39 3.71
CA SER A 194 -17.36 -9.08 4.51
C SER A 194 -16.10 -9.39 3.72
N LEU A 195 -15.00 -8.75 4.11
CA LEU A 195 -13.68 -9.03 3.57
C LEU A 195 -12.88 -9.93 4.53
N PRO A 196 -12.00 -10.81 3.99
CA PRO A 196 -11.24 -11.75 4.82
C PRO A 196 -10.08 -11.06 5.52
N TYR A 197 -10.18 -10.89 6.82
CA TYR A 197 -9.11 -10.38 7.69
C TYR A 197 -8.51 -11.49 8.56
N THR A 198 -7.26 -11.31 8.98
CA THR A 198 -6.65 -12.10 10.06
C THR A 198 -7.22 -11.66 11.41
N SER A 199 -6.98 -12.44 12.46
CA SER A 199 -7.30 -12.04 13.85
C SER A 199 -6.60 -10.74 14.30
N THR A 200 -5.53 -10.36 13.61
CA THR A 200 -4.77 -9.12 13.86
C THR A 200 -5.18 -7.97 12.94
N GLY A 201 -6.30 -8.08 12.21
CA GLY A 201 -6.83 -7.04 11.33
C GLY A 201 -6.08 -6.85 10.01
N LYS A 202 -5.26 -7.82 9.55
CA LYS A 202 -4.59 -7.75 8.25
C LYS A 202 -5.45 -8.39 7.15
N LEU A 203 -5.71 -7.67 6.08
CA LEU A 203 -6.45 -8.15 4.92
C LEU A 203 -5.72 -9.32 4.22
N GLN A 204 -6.45 -10.40 3.96
CA GLN A 204 -5.96 -11.62 3.28
C GLN A 204 -6.35 -11.61 1.79
N ARG A 205 -5.73 -10.75 0.98
CA ARG A 205 -6.06 -10.58 -0.46
C ARG A 205 -6.12 -11.89 -1.24
N LYS A 206 -5.29 -12.86 -0.90
CA LYS A 206 -5.29 -14.18 -1.59
C LYS A 206 -6.59 -14.94 -1.44
N LYS A 207 -7.31 -14.74 -0.33
CA LYS A 207 -8.60 -15.42 -0.10
C LYS A 207 -9.75 -14.79 -0.87
N VAL A 208 -9.64 -13.51 -1.24
CA VAL A 208 -10.66 -12.81 -2.03
C VAL A 208 -10.73 -13.33 -3.47
N LYS A 209 -9.61 -13.85 -4.01
CA LYS A 209 -9.53 -14.37 -5.40
C LYS A 209 -10.11 -15.77 -5.58
N SER A 210 -10.49 -16.46 -4.51
CA SER A 210 -10.91 -17.87 -4.52
C SER A 210 -12.41 -18.07 -4.37
N GLU A 211 -13.21 -17.02 -4.35
CA GLU A 211 -14.68 -17.03 -4.40
C GLU A 211 -15.17 -16.42 -5.73
#